data_8655ea631c848a6e53038f290eef319d
#
_entry.id   8655ea631c848a6e53038f290eef319d
#
_cell.length_a   1.000
_cell.length_b   1.000
_cell.length_c   1.000
_cell.angle_alpha   90.00
_cell.angle_beta   90.00
_cell.angle_gamma   90.00
#
_symmetry.space_group_name_H-M   'P 1'
#
loop_
_entity.id
_entity.type
_entity.pdbx_description
1 polymer ?
#
loop_
_entity_poly.entity_id
_entity_poly.type
_entity_poly.pdbx_seq_one_letter_code
_entity_poly.pdbx_strand_id
1 'polypeptide(L)'
;LETDRAEEVLEETDMAFLFAQKYHSAMKNVGPVRKEMGERTIFNILGPLTNPANASRQLLGVYDKELVEKLAEVLANLGVTRGMSVCGGDGLDEITVTGPTYCCEIKDGELTSYEIIPEQFGLSTYPLAELVGGTPEENAQITKDILSGTLKGAKRDVVLMNAGIGIYLGSENLTMEEGIKKAEELINLSLIHISEPTRPE
;
A
#
# COMPACT_ATOMS: atom_id res chain seq x y z
N LEU A 1 -15.13 9.63 7.39
CA LEU A 1 -16.21 8.69 7.13
C LEU A 1 -16.57 7.97 8.43
N GLU A 2 -17.84 7.85 8.77
CA GLU A 2 -18.29 7.04 9.90
C GLU A 2 -18.29 5.56 9.49
N THR A 3 -18.15 4.66 10.48
CA THR A 3 -17.94 3.23 10.22
C THR A 3 -19.14 2.55 9.56
N ASP A 4 -20.35 3.00 9.88
CA ASP A 4 -21.62 2.52 9.34
C ASP A 4 -21.85 2.89 7.87
N ARG A 5 -21.15 3.94 7.38
CA ARG A 5 -21.23 4.39 6.00
C ARG A 5 -20.10 3.87 5.10
N ALA A 6 -19.12 3.18 5.67
CA ALA A 6 -17.96 2.73 4.88
C ALA A 6 -18.32 1.65 3.88
N GLU A 7 -19.26 0.77 4.24
CA GLU A 7 -19.78 -0.29 3.35
C GLU A 7 -20.54 0.32 2.17
N GLU A 8 -21.46 1.26 2.44
CA GLU A 8 -22.19 1.99 1.40
C GLU A 8 -21.26 2.69 0.43
N VAL A 9 -20.23 3.39 0.94
CA VAL A 9 -19.25 4.08 0.10
C VAL A 9 -18.44 3.10 -0.73
N LEU A 10 -18.06 1.95 -0.16
CA LEU A 10 -17.34 0.91 -0.90
C LEU A 10 -18.20 0.34 -2.03
N GLU A 11 -19.50 0.09 -1.79
CA GLU A 11 -20.43 -0.39 -2.79
C GLU A 11 -20.70 0.65 -3.91
N GLU A 12 -20.75 1.93 -3.57
CA GLU A 12 -21.03 3.01 -4.52
C GLU A 12 -19.82 3.43 -5.36
N THR A 13 -18.60 3.32 -4.80
CA THR A 13 -17.39 3.93 -5.41
C THR A 13 -16.24 2.93 -5.62
N ASP A 14 -16.43 1.66 -5.29
CA ASP A 14 -15.40 0.60 -5.31
C ASP A 14 -14.15 0.93 -4.45
N MET A 15 -14.25 1.95 -3.58
CA MET A 15 -13.14 2.36 -2.72
C MET A 15 -13.63 2.95 -1.41
N ALA A 16 -13.03 2.54 -0.28
CA ALA A 16 -13.28 3.15 1.02
C ALA A 16 -12.00 3.29 1.84
N PHE A 17 -11.86 4.43 2.53
CA PHE A 17 -10.78 4.67 3.48
C PHE A 17 -11.21 4.26 4.90
N LEU A 18 -10.66 3.15 5.38
CA LEU A 18 -10.95 2.60 6.71
C LEU A 18 -9.99 3.21 7.75
N PHE A 19 -10.38 4.35 8.33
CA PHE A 19 -9.53 5.07 9.28
C PHE A 19 -9.39 4.28 10.59
N ALA A 20 -8.22 3.69 10.82
CA ALA A 20 -7.94 2.74 11.90
C ALA A 20 -8.38 3.22 13.29
N GLN A 21 -8.24 4.52 13.62
CA GLN A 21 -8.64 5.06 14.91
C GLN A 21 -10.14 4.97 15.18
N LYS A 22 -10.99 4.90 14.15
CA LYS A 22 -12.44 4.72 14.28
C LYS A 22 -12.81 3.25 14.46
N TYR A 23 -12.12 2.35 13.76
CA TYR A 23 -12.40 0.91 13.80
C TYR A 23 -11.80 0.22 15.02
N HIS A 24 -10.68 0.71 15.53
CA HIS A 24 -9.99 0.11 16.68
C HIS A 24 -10.13 0.98 17.93
N SER A 25 -11.35 1.14 18.45
CA SER A 25 -11.64 1.98 19.61
C SER A 25 -10.83 1.59 20.87
N ALA A 26 -10.53 0.30 21.05
CA ALA A 26 -9.67 -0.19 22.13
C ALA A 26 -8.24 0.39 22.09
N MET A 27 -7.75 0.79 20.91
CA MET A 27 -6.45 1.43 20.76
C MET A 27 -6.34 2.79 21.47
N LYS A 28 -7.45 3.45 21.79
CA LYS A 28 -7.45 4.69 22.57
C LYS A 28 -6.86 4.47 23.97
N ASN A 29 -7.05 3.27 24.54
CA ASN A 29 -6.56 2.95 25.89
C ASN A 29 -5.05 2.72 25.92
N VAL A 30 -4.45 2.24 24.85
CA VAL A 30 -3.01 1.97 24.76
C VAL A 30 -2.21 3.09 24.08
N GLY A 31 -2.89 4.03 23.43
CA GLY A 31 -2.27 5.14 22.71
C GLY A 31 -1.32 5.99 23.58
N PRO A 32 -1.73 6.44 24.77
CA PRO A 32 -0.87 7.20 25.68
C PRO A 32 0.38 6.42 26.09
N VAL A 33 0.22 5.13 26.45
CA VAL A 33 1.33 4.26 26.85
C VAL A 33 2.32 4.06 25.69
N ARG A 34 1.83 3.83 24.49
CA ARG A 34 2.68 3.72 23.29
C ARG A 34 3.50 4.97 23.02
N LYS A 35 2.87 6.14 23.20
CA LYS A 35 3.55 7.44 23.04
C LYS A 35 4.63 7.65 24.09
N GLU A 36 4.39 7.23 25.33
CA GLU A 36 5.35 7.33 26.43
C GLU A 36 6.53 6.37 26.25
N MET A 37 6.27 5.14 25.79
CA MET A 37 7.31 4.14 25.53
C MET A 37 8.23 4.56 24.39
N GLY A 38 7.73 5.23 23.35
CA GLY A 38 8.51 5.66 22.20
C GLY A 38 9.11 4.53 21.34
N GLU A 39 8.74 3.27 21.64
CA GLU A 39 9.27 2.08 20.98
C GLU A 39 8.25 1.43 20.06
N ARG A 40 8.74 0.66 19.08
CA ARG A 40 7.90 -0.18 18.22
C ARG A 40 7.38 -1.38 19.01
N THR A 41 6.09 -1.66 18.87
CA THR A 41 5.42 -2.76 19.55
C THR A 41 4.58 -3.56 18.57
N ILE A 42 3.99 -4.66 19.01
CA ILE A 42 3.05 -5.46 18.21
C ILE A 42 1.90 -4.61 17.62
N PHE A 43 1.52 -3.52 18.26
CA PHE A 43 0.49 -2.62 17.75
C PHE A 43 0.89 -1.89 16.45
N ASN A 44 2.15 -1.90 16.07
CA ASN A 44 2.59 -1.35 14.79
C ASN A 44 2.27 -2.28 13.61
N ILE A 45 2.04 -3.57 13.87
CA ILE A 45 1.75 -4.59 12.86
C ILE A 45 0.31 -5.13 12.93
N LEU A 46 -0.42 -4.88 14.02
CA LEU A 46 -1.79 -5.40 14.17
C LEU A 46 -2.82 -4.69 13.27
N GLY A 47 -2.63 -3.41 12.97
CA GLY A 47 -3.61 -2.63 12.20
C GLY A 47 -3.99 -3.30 10.87
N PRO A 48 -3.03 -3.60 9.99
CA PRO A 48 -3.30 -4.26 8.71
C PRO A 48 -3.86 -5.68 8.84
N LEU A 49 -3.57 -6.37 9.94
CA LEU A 49 -4.03 -7.75 10.20
C LEU A 49 -5.47 -7.81 10.73
N THR A 50 -6.01 -6.67 11.16
CA THR A 50 -7.36 -6.56 11.73
C THR A 50 -8.27 -5.69 10.88
N ASN A 51 -8.05 -5.66 9.56
CA ASN A 51 -8.89 -4.95 8.62
C ASN A 51 -10.32 -5.51 8.64
N PRO A 52 -11.34 -4.70 8.95
CA PRO A 52 -12.73 -5.19 9.05
C PRO A 52 -13.32 -5.64 7.71
N ALA A 53 -12.72 -5.26 6.58
CA ALA A 53 -13.17 -5.69 5.25
C ALA A 53 -12.84 -7.16 4.93
N ASN A 54 -12.02 -7.84 5.76
CA ASN A 54 -11.62 -9.23 5.55
C ASN A 54 -11.15 -9.52 4.11
N ALA A 55 -10.30 -8.64 3.57
CA ALA A 55 -9.84 -8.71 2.20
C ALA A 55 -9.14 -10.04 1.92
N SER A 56 -9.55 -10.74 0.87
CA SER A 56 -8.91 -11.98 0.40
C SER A 56 -7.61 -11.72 -0.38
N ARG A 57 -7.35 -10.46 -0.74
CA ARG A 57 -6.15 -10.01 -1.45
C ARG A 57 -5.55 -8.83 -0.72
N GLN A 58 -4.24 -8.88 -0.44
CA GLN A 58 -3.60 -7.85 0.37
C GLN A 58 -2.14 -7.63 -0.01
N LEU A 59 -1.73 -6.37 -0.14
CA LEU A 59 -0.34 -5.93 -0.09
C LEU A 59 -0.08 -5.34 1.29
N LEU A 60 0.89 -5.88 2.01
CA LEU A 60 1.25 -5.47 3.37
C LEU A 60 2.69 -5.00 3.42
N GLY A 61 2.91 -3.73 3.74
CA GLY A 61 4.23 -3.21 4.04
C GLY A 61 4.62 -3.40 5.50
N VAL A 62 5.86 -3.79 5.73
CA VAL A 62 6.46 -3.97 7.04
C VAL A 62 7.81 -3.25 7.13
N TYR A 63 8.13 -2.75 8.30
CA TYR A 63 9.32 -1.91 8.54
C TYR A 63 10.62 -2.69 8.79
N ASP A 64 10.56 -4.02 8.79
CA ASP A 64 11.70 -4.89 9.08
C ASP A 64 11.63 -6.13 8.20
N LYS A 65 12.72 -6.43 7.51
CA LYS A 65 12.88 -7.59 6.65
C LYS A 65 12.54 -8.91 7.37
N GLU A 66 12.89 -9.02 8.66
CA GLU A 66 12.61 -10.23 9.44
C GLU A 66 11.11 -10.51 9.66
N LEU A 67 10.26 -9.50 9.45
CA LEU A 67 8.81 -9.61 9.55
C LEU A 67 8.15 -10.04 8.25
N VAL A 68 8.82 -9.94 7.10
CA VAL A 68 8.23 -10.17 5.78
C VAL A 68 7.60 -11.55 5.67
N GLU A 69 8.37 -12.61 5.92
CA GLU A 69 7.87 -13.99 5.84
C GLU A 69 6.85 -14.30 6.94
N LYS A 70 7.14 -13.86 8.16
CA LYS A 70 6.27 -14.10 9.32
C LYS A 70 4.88 -13.51 9.12
N LEU A 71 4.79 -12.28 8.57
CA LEU A 71 3.50 -11.64 8.36
C LEU A 71 2.80 -12.14 7.10
N ALA A 72 3.53 -12.60 6.08
CA ALA A 72 2.93 -13.34 4.98
C ALA A 72 2.24 -14.63 5.47
N GLU A 73 2.88 -15.40 6.35
CA GLU A 73 2.29 -16.59 6.97
C GLU A 73 1.04 -16.25 7.80
N VAL A 74 1.10 -15.17 8.59
CA VAL A 74 -0.07 -14.69 9.36
C VAL A 74 -1.22 -14.30 8.43
N LEU A 75 -0.96 -13.57 7.34
CA LEU A 75 -1.98 -13.19 6.37
C LEU A 75 -2.62 -14.43 5.72
N ALA A 76 -1.83 -15.42 5.33
CA ALA A 76 -2.34 -16.68 4.77
C ALA A 76 -3.25 -17.40 5.78
N ASN A 77 -2.84 -17.46 7.05
CA ASN A 77 -3.64 -18.05 8.14
C ASN A 77 -4.93 -17.25 8.44
N LEU A 78 -4.96 -15.95 8.15
CA LEU A 78 -6.14 -15.09 8.25
C LEU A 78 -7.06 -15.18 7.02
N GLY A 79 -6.73 -15.98 6.00
CA GLY A 79 -7.57 -16.24 4.85
C GLY A 79 -7.24 -15.40 3.61
N VAL A 80 -6.09 -14.70 3.60
CA VAL A 80 -5.59 -14.07 2.37
C VAL A 80 -5.17 -15.18 1.41
N THR A 81 -5.83 -15.23 0.25
CA THR A 81 -5.58 -16.25 -0.78
C THR A 81 -4.52 -15.80 -1.79
N ARG A 82 -4.40 -14.49 -1.99
CA ARG A 82 -3.37 -13.87 -2.81
C ARG A 82 -2.90 -12.57 -2.20
N GLY A 83 -1.63 -12.47 -1.89
CA GLY A 83 -1.10 -11.29 -1.21
C GLY A 83 0.41 -11.24 -1.23
N MET A 84 0.94 -10.19 -0.66
CA MET A 84 2.38 -10.01 -0.55
C MET A 84 2.69 -9.19 0.71
N SER A 85 3.65 -9.66 1.50
CA SER A 85 4.31 -8.85 2.53
C SER A 85 5.62 -8.31 1.97
N VAL A 86 5.89 -7.03 2.18
CA VAL A 86 7.05 -6.34 1.58
C VAL A 86 7.78 -5.45 2.58
N CYS A 87 9.09 -5.28 2.37
CA CYS A 87 9.94 -4.35 3.10
C CYS A 87 10.97 -3.75 2.15
N GLY A 88 11.04 -2.44 2.04
CA GLY A 88 12.09 -1.75 1.30
C GLY A 88 13.47 -1.99 1.93
N GLY A 89 14.51 -2.15 1.12
CA GLY A 89 15.88 -2.25 1.59
C GLY A 89 16.38 -1.00 2.33
N ASP A 90 15.67 0.10 2.17
CA ASP A 90 15.85 1.37 2.89
C ASP A 90 15.10 1.42 4.23
N GLY A 91 14.34 0.38 4.58
CA GLY A 91 13.55 0.27 5.81
C GLY A 91 12.15 0.90 5.72
N LEU A 92 11.71 1.30 4.52
CA LEU A 92 10.33 1.72 4.28
C LEU A 92 9.39 0.51 4.29
N ASP A 93 8.20 0.72 4.84
CA ASP A 93 7.12 -0.26 4.90
C ASP A 93 6.27 -0.27 3.61
N GLU A 94 6.96 -0.25 2.46
CA GLU A 94 6.38 -0.29 1.12
C GLU A 94 7.39 -0.81 0.09
N ILE A 95 6.93 -1.00 -1.14
CA ILE A 95 7.83 -1.27 -2.27
C ILE A 95 8.57 0.02 -2.58
N THR A 96 9.92 -0.05 -2.57
CA THR A 96 10.75 1.14 -2.76
C THR A 96 11.32 1.25 -4.17
N VAL A 97 11.69 2.47 -4.55
CA VAL A 97 12.50 2.77 -5.74
C VAL A 97 13.92 3.22 -5.38
N THR A 98 14.35 3.00 -4.13
CA THR A 98 15.71 3.38 -3.71
C THR A 98 16.69 2.20 -3.74
N GLY A 99 16.21 1.00 -4.05
CA GLY A 99 16.99 -0.23 -4.09
C GLY A 99 16.09 -1.46 -4.08
N PRO A 100 16.58 -2.58 -3.54
CA PRO A 100 15.80 -3.82 -3.48
C PRO A 100 14.63 -3.70 -2.50
N THR A 101 13.55 -4.39 -2.80
CA THR A 101 12.43 -4.66 -1.89
C THR A 101 12.38 -6.16 -1.62
N TYR A 102 12.37 -6.54 -0.35
CA TYR A 102 12.17 -7.91 0.09
C TYR A 102 10.69 -8.23 0.08
N CYS A 103 10.33 -9.35 -0.56
CA CYS A 103 8.95 -9.77 -0.75
C CYS A 103 8.74 -11.20 -0.28
N CYS A 104 7.56 -11.47 0.29
CA CYS A 104 7.04 -12.82 0.46
C CYS A 104 5.62 -12.85 -0.10
N GLU A 105 5.45 -13.53 -1.23
CA GLU A 105 4.18 -13.67 -1.93
C GLU A 105 3.40 -14.86 -1.40
N ILE A 106 2.08 -14.65 -1.25
CA ILE A 106 1.08 -15.67 -0.94
C ILE A 106 0.32 -15.93 -2.23
N LYS A 107 0.35 -17.18 -2.70
CA LYS A 107 -0.41 -17.60 -3.88
C LYS A 107 -0.86 -19.04 -3.72
N ASP A 108 -2.16 -19.29 -3.79
CA ASP A 108 -2.75 -20.63 -3.71
C ASP A 108 -2.30 -21.45 -2.49
N GLY A 109 -2.05 -20.76 -1.36
CA GLY A 109 -1.58 -21.36 -0.10
C GLY A 109 -0.07 -21.58 -0.02
N GLU A 110 0.67 -21.27 -1.07
CA GLU A 110 2.14 -21.31 -1.09
C GLU A 110 2.74 -19.95 -0.75
N LEU A 111 3.86 -19.97 -0.05
CA LEU A 111 4.66 -18.80 0.29
C LEU A 111 5.97 -18.83 -0.50
N THR A 112 6.27 -17.77 -1.21
CA THR A 112 7.50 -17.65 -2.00
C THR A 112 8.20 -16.33 -1.68
N SER A 113 9.45 -16.42 -1.18
CA SER A 113 10.28 -15.24 -0.86
C SER A 113 11.24 -14.92 -2.00
N TYR A 114 11.35 -13.65 -2.35
CA TYR A 114 12.26 -13.13 -3.37
C TYR A 114 12.51 -11.63 -3.17
N GLU A 115 13.40 -11.08 -3.98
CA GLU A 115 13.67 -9.64 -4.03
C GLU A 115 13.27 -9.10 -5.40
N ILE A 116 12.75 -7.86 -5.42
CA ILE A 116 12.50 -7.09 -6.63
C ILE A 116 13.29 -5.78 -6.59
N ILE A 117 13.67 -5.28 -7.74
CA ILE A 117 14.34 -3.98 -7.91
C ILE A 117 13.63 -3.16 -9.01
N PRO A 118 13.68 -1.82 -8.96
CA PRO A 118 13.00 -0.95 -9.92
C PRO A 118 13.38 -1.24 -11.37
N GLU A 119 14.65 -1.57 -11.63
CA GLU A 119 15.18 -1.80 -12.98
C GLU A 119 14.55 -3.01 -13.69
N GLN A 120 14.05 -3.99 -12.96
CA GLN A 120 13.31 -5.13 -13.53
C GLN A 120 12.05 -4.69 -14.27
N PHE A 121 11.50 -3.52 -13.87
CA PHE A 121 10.27 -2.95 -14.42
C PHE A 121 10.52 -1.72 -15.30
N GLY A 122 11.79 -1.48 -15.70
CA GLY A 122 12.17 -0.34 -16.52
C GLY A 122 12.15 1.01 -15.80
N LEU A 123 12.11 1.01 -14.47
CA LEU A 123 12.20 2.20 -13.61
C LEU A 123 13.64 2.41 -13.14
N SER A 124 13.94 3.62 -12.68
CA SER A 124 15.26 3.96 -12.16
C SER A 124 15.34 3.80 -10.64
N THR A 125 16.54 3.52 -10.13
CA THR A 125 16.83 3.66 -8.70
C THR A 125 17.12 5.13 -8.38
N TYR A 126 16.56 5.60 -7.26
CA TYR A 126 16.64 6.99 -6.80
C TYR A 126 17.23 7.09 -5.40
N PRO A 127 17.88 8.22 -5.05
CA PRO A 127 18.23 8.52 -3.67
C PRO A 127 16.97 8.65 -2.78
N LEU A 128 17.02 8.16 -1.55
CA LEU A 128 15.91 8.26 -0.59
C LEU A 128 15.42 9.71 -0.38
N ALA A 129 16.31 10.68 -0.47
CA ALA A 129 15.98 12.10 -0.34
C ALA A 129 14.93 12.58 -1.35
N GLU A 130 14.82 11.94 -2.52
CA GLU A 130 13.82 12.28 -3.54
C GLU A 130 12.40 11.78 -3.20
N LEU A 131 12.27 10.84 -2.26
CA LEU A 131 10.97 10.36 -1.78
C LEU A 131 10.41 11.20 -0.62
N VAL A 132 11.24 11.97 0.04
CA VAL A 132 10.82 12.76 1.21
C VAL A 132 9.70 13.74 0.82
N GLY A 133 8.62 13.70 1.58
CA GLY A 133 7.50 14.63 1.48
C GLY A 133 7.76 15.93 2.24
N GLY A 134 6.70 16.72 2.42
CA GLY A 134 6.71 17.97 3.15
C GLY A 134 5.56 18.08 4.14
N THR A 135 4.99 19.27 4.25
CA THR A 135 3.78 19.51 5.04
C THR A 135 2.58 18.74 4.47
N PRO A 136 1.48 18.59 5.22
CA PRO A 136 0.26 17.96 4.69
C PRO A 136 -0.25 18.60 3.40
N GLU A 137 -0.16 19.92 3.27
CA GLU A 137 -0.57 20.68 2.09
C GLU A 137 0.33 20.38 0.88
N GLU A 138 1.65 20.34 1.10
CA GLU A 138 2.63 19.95 0.08
C GLU A 138 2.43 18.51 -0.37
N ASN A 139 2.19 17.59 0.55
CA ASN A 139 1.93 16.19 0.23
C ASN A 139 0.62 16.01 -0.54
N ALA A 140 -0.43 16.78 -0.21
CA ALA A 140 -1.67 16.79 -0.97
C ALA A 140 -1.45 17.30 -2.41
N GLN A 141 -0.59 18.30 -2.61
CA GLN A 141 -0.24 18.79 -3.94
C GLN A 141 0.59 17.74 -4.71
N ILE A 142 1.58 17.12 -4.08
CA ILE A 142 2.37 16.01 -4.66
C ILE A 142 1.44 14.90 -5.16
N THR A 143 0.45 14.50 -4.34
CA THR A 143 -0.53 13.48 -4.73
C THR A 143 -1.32 13.90 -5.98
N LYS A 144 -1.81 15.13 -6.04
CA LYS A 144 -2.52 15.65 -7.20
C LYS A 144 -1.63 15.67 -8.45
N ASP A 145 -0.37 16.09 -8.30
CA ASP A 145 0.58 16.19 -9.41
C ASP A 145 0.98 14.81 -9.95
N ILE A 146 1.07 13.79 -9.08
CA ILE A 146 1.25 12.38 -9.49
C ILE A 146 0.03 11.91 -10.29
N LEU A 147 -1.18 12.05 -9.73
CA LEU A 147 -2.42 11.56 -10.32
C LEU A 147 -2.81 12.30 -11.61
N SER A 148 -2.43 13.57 -11.75
CA SER A 148 -2.60 14.32 -13.01
C SER A 148 -1.53 14.00 -14.06
N GLY A 149 -0.51 13.19 -13.72
CA GLY A 149 0.60 12.86 -14.60
C GLY A 149 1.63 13.98 -14.81
N THR A 150 1.52 15.10 -14.09
CA THR A 150 2.45 16.25 -14.21
C THR A 150 3.76 16.02 -13.48
N LEU A 151 3.76 15.30 -12.34
CA LEU A 151 4.96 14.94 -11.60
C LEU A 151 5.59 13.67 -12.18
N LYS A 152 6.91 13.69 -12.39
CA LYS A 152 7.73 12.55 -12.83
C LYS A 152 8.84 12.28 -11.82
N GLY A 153 9.56 11.16 -11.96
CA GLY A 153 10.68 10.77 -11.09
C GLY A 153 10.24 9.97 -9.86
N ALA A 154 11.08 9.96 -8.83
CA ALA A 154 11.01 9.03 -7.70
C ALA A 154 9.62 8.89 -7.07
N LYS A 155 8.95 10.01 -6.76
CA LYS A 155 7.63 9.99 -6.10
C LYS A 155 6.52 9.37 -6.96
N ARG A 156 6.59 9.57 -8.29
CA ARG A 156 5.68 8.92 -9.22
C ARG A 156 6.01 7.43 -9.34
N ASP A 157 7.27 7.10 -9.47
CA ASP A 157 7.71 5.75 -9.75
C ASP A 157 7.47 4.81 -8.56
N VAL A 158 7.63 5.29 -7.32
CA VAL A 158 7.25 4.50 -6.13
C VAL A 158 5.74 4.22 -6.09
N VAL A 159 4.92 5.20 -6.48
CA VAL A 159 3.45 5.00 -6.61
C VAL A 159 3.13 3.99 -7.69
N LEU A 160 3.81 4.05 -8.86
CA LEU A 160 3.64 3.08 -9.95
C LEU A 160 3.95 1.65 -9.49
N MET A 161 5.06 1.45 -8.78
CA MET A 161 5.43 0.12 -8.27
C MET A 161 4.38 -0.42 -7.30
N ASN A 162 4.01 0.35 -6.28
CA ASN A 162 3.05 -0.10 -5.27
C ASN A 162 1.65 -0.32 -5.88
N ALA A 163 1.16 0.60 -6.72
CA ALA A 163 -0.12 0.44 -7.42
C ALA A 163 -0.08 -0.73 -8.40
N GLY A 164 1.00 -0.88 -9.15
CA GLY A 164 1.17 -1.96 -10.12
C GLY A 164 1.18 -3.35 -9.47
N ILE A 165 1.86 -3.50 -8.36
CA ILE A 165 1.82 -4.74 -7.57
C ILE A 165 0.42 -4.96 -6.97
N GLY A 166 -0.26 -3.90 -6.52
CA GLY A 166 -1.67 -4.00 -6.12
C GLY A 166 -2.58 -4.51 -7.24
N ILE A 167 -2.40 -4.00 -8.48
CA ILE A 167 -3.13 -4.47 -9.67
C ILE A 167 -2.77 -5.93 -10.01
N TYR A 168 -1.51 -6.30 -9.92
CA TYR A 168 -1.04 -7.68 -10.09
C TYR A 168 -1.73 -8.64 -9.10
N LEU A 169 -1.73 -8.30 -7.82
CA LEU A 169 -2.38 -9.10 -6.78
C LEU A 169 -3.90 -9.15 -6.96
N GLY A 170 -4.49 -8.07 -7.48
CA GLY A 170 -5.92 -7.99 -7.79
C GLY A 170 -6.35 -8.81 -9.00
N SER A 171 -5.43 -9.22 -9.88
CA SER A 171 -5.69 -9.96 -11.11
C SER A 171 -5.13 -11.39 -11.03
N GLU A 172 -5.77 -12.33 -11.73
CA GLU A 172 -5.26 -13.71 -11.83
C GLU A 172 -4.33 -13.93 -13.02
N ASN A 173 -4.39 -13.05 -14.00
CA ASN A 173 -3.78 -13.26 -15.32
C ASN A 173 -2.67 -12.26 -15.69
N LEU A 174 -2.37 -11.30 -14.82
CA LEU A 174 -1.31 -10.32 -15.07
C LEU A 174 0.01 -10.76 -14.46
N THR A 175 1.11 -10.35 -15.09
CA THR A 175 2.44 -10.32 -14.47
C THR A 175 2.63 -9.03 -13.68
N MET A 176 3.70 -8.93 -12.88
CA MET A 176 4.04 -7.70 -12.15
C MET A 176 4.32 -6.55 -13.12
N GLU A 177 5.06 -6.82 -14.21
CA GLU A 177 5.37 -5.85 -15.25
C GLU A 177 4.10 -5.30 -15.90
N GLU A 178 3.15 -6.18 -16.22
CA GLU A 178 1.85 -5.77 -16.78
C GLU A 178 1.03 -4.97 -15.79
N GLY A 179 1.08 -5.32 -14.50
CA GLY A 179 0.43 -4.56 -13.43
C GLY A 179 0.99 -3.14 -13.32
N ILE A 180 2.32 -2.98 -13.32
CA ILE A 180 3.00 -1.68 -13.26
C ILE A 180 2.73 -0.85 -14.51
N LYS A 181 2.77 -1.47 -15.70
CA LYS A 181 2.42 -0.82 -16.95
C LYS A 181 0.97 -0.31 -16.93
N LYS A 182 0.05 -1.10 -16.41
CA LYS A 182 -1.35 -0.69 -16.27
C LYS A 182 -1.53 0.47 -15.28
N ALA A 183 -0.79 0.47 -14.17
CA ALA A 183 -0.76 1.62 -13.25
C ALA A 183 -0.26 2.89 -13.96
N GLU A 184 0.79 2.77 -14.78
CA GLU A 184 1.31 3.87 -15.57
C GLU A 184 0.29 4.39 -16.60
N GLU A 185 -0.39 3.52 -17.31
CA GLU A 185 -1.44 3.87 -18.27
C GLU A 185 -2.58 4.64 -17.57
N LEU A 186 -3.02 4.18 -16.40
CA LEU A 186 -4.08 4.83 -15.62
C LEU A 186 -3.70 6.24 -15.16
N ILE A 187 -2.48 6.43 -14.66
CA ILE A 187 -1.97 7.75 -14.28
C ILE A 187 -1.83 8.67 -15.52
N ASN A 188 -1.29 8.15 -16.62
CA ASN A 188 -1.12 8.95 -17.84
C ASN A 188 -2.45 9.36 -18.50
N LEU A 189 -3.50 8.57 -18.31
CA LEU A 189 -4.85 8.92 -18.77
C LEU A 189 -5.54 10.00 -17.91
N SER A 190 -4.90 10.43 -16.80
CA SER A 190 -5.45 11.40 -15.86
C SER A 190 -6.86 11.05 -15.39
N LEU A 191 -7.12 9.77 -15.13
CA LEU A 191 -8.44 9.26 -14.74
C LEU A 191 -8.88 9.68 -13.33
N ILE A 192 -8.20 10.64 -12.72
CA ILE A 192 -8.53 11.24 -11.42
C ILE A 192 -9.99 11.76 -11.38
N HIS A 193 -10.56 12.11 -12.53
CA HIS A 193 -11.94 12.59 -12.61
C HIS A 193 -13.00 11.50 -12.47
N ILE A 194 -12.63 10.21 -12.52
CA ILE A 194 -13.56 9.09 -12.34
C ILE A 194 -13.91 8.90 -10.86
N SER A 195 -13.07 9.35 -9.96
CA SER A 195 -13.25 9.22 -8.51
C SER A 195 -13.88 10.46 -7.84
N GLU A 196 -14.19 11.50 -8.57
CA GLU A 196 -14.97 12.60 -8.02
C GLU A 196 -16.46 12.22 -8.08
N PRO A 197 -17.13 12.05 -6.91
CA PRO A 197 -18.57 11.85 -6.91
C PRO A 197 -19.21 13.10 -7.54
N THR A 198 -19.99 12.90 -8.59
CA THR A 198 -20.87 13.93 -9.12
C THR A 198 -21.74 14.43 -7.97
N ARG A 199 -21.45 15.62 -7.44
CA ARG A 199 -22.36 16.30 -6.51
C ARG A 199 -23.67 16.52 -7.27
N PRO A 200 -24.81 16.00 -6.81
CA PRO A 200 -26.09 16.43 -7.33
C PRO A 200 -26.20 17.94 -7.03
N GLU A 201 -26.56 18.70 -8.05
CA GLU A 201 -26.91 20.11 -7.93
C GLU A 201 -28.11 20.31 -6.98
#